data_c6e3f1ff74a4d807a8efa2eecc4e85f2
#
_entry.id   c6e3f1ff74a4d807a8efa2eecc4e85f2
#
_cell.length_a   1.000
_cell.length_b   1.000
_cell.length_c   1.000
_cell.angle_alpha   90.00
_cell.angle_beta   90.00
_cell.angle_gamma   90.00
#
_symmetry.space_group_name_H-M   'P 1'
#
loop_
_entity.id
_entity.type
_entity.pdbx_description
1 polymer ?
#
loop_
_entity_poly.entity_id
_entity_poly.type
_entity_poly.pdbx_seq_one_letter_code
_entity_poly.pdbx_strand_id
1 'polypeptide(L)'
;TNNIKFLLLFNKNNRTFAKEIYLYKDMGKGRILFVNQEITPFTSETPNALFGRYLPAFTQDQGREIRVFMPRFKSINERRNQLHEVIRLSGMNLIVNNCDHQLIIKVGSIPSARMQIYFIDNEEYFTKCGDFYDESGDFLVNNDERILFFGRGALEAVRKLAWQPHLIHFTGWFCCMIPFYLRRINKENAFFKGTKTILTLTDDAFTGDFGATMEKKLKADGATAKDLRLYQNMDYKTLMKAAITYANGIVIASPNVDEELVAFAKESKKNVLDYNEDKTQFYGQINKLYD
;
A
#
# COMPACT_ATOMS: atom_id res chain seq x y z
N THR A 1 30.36 -20.10 -19.07
CA THR A 1 31.74 -20.01 -18.56
C THR A 1 32.32 -18.65 -18.87
N ASN A 2 32.15 -17.67 -17.97
CA ASN A 2 32.93 -16.44 -17.97
C ASN A 2 33.37 -16.16 -16.55
N ASN A 3 34.62 -16.56 -16.28
CA ASN A 3 35.38 -16.21 -15.08
C ASN A 3 35.77 -14.73 -15.14
N ILE A 4 35.20 -13.94 -14.28
CA ILE A 4 35.74 -12.60 -13.98
C ILE A 4 36.74 -12.77 -12.83
N LYS A 5 38.03 -12.73 -13.15
CA LYS A 5 39.13 -12.61 -12.18
C LYS A 5 39.07 -11.22 -11.56
N PHE A 6 38.75 -11.14 -10.28
CA PHE A 6 38.94 -9.92 -9.50
C PHE A 6 40.46 -9.79 -9.13
N LEU A 7 41.13 -8.77 -9.65
CA LEU A 7 42.42 -8.31 -9.14
C LEU A 7 42.21 -7.56 -7.82
N LEU A 8 42.66 -8.15 -6.73
CA LEU A 8 42.73 -7.50 -5.44
C LEU A 8 43.94 -6.53 -5.45
N LEU A 9 43.70 -5.26 -5.64
CA LEU A 9 44.67 -4.19 -5.28
C LEU A 9 44.38 -3.73 -3.84
N PHE A 10 45.23 -4.15 -2.91
CA PHE A 10 45.21 -3.64 -1.54
C PHE A 10 45.67 -2.19 -1.49
N ASN A 11 44.82 -1.28 -1.07
CA ASN A 11 45.21 0.06 -0.67
C ASN A 11 44.57 0.44 0.67
N LYS A 12 45.31 1.17 1.52
CA LYS A 12 45.07 1.41 2.94
C LYS A 12 43.85 2.26 3.33
N ASN A 13 42.89 2.49 2.43
CA ASN A 13 41.65 3.24 2.71
C ASN A 13 40.36 2.37 2.70
N ASN A 14 40.48 1.16 3.23
CA ASN A 14 39.49 0.10 3.11
C ASN A 14 38.13 0.30 3.85
N ARG A 15 37.93 1.38 4.62
CA ARG A 15 36.65 1.60 5.33
C ARG A 15 35.58 2.22 4.44
N THR A 16 35.94 3.02 3.45
CA THR A 16 35.00 3.68 2.54
C THR A 16 34.52 2.72 1.45
N PHE A 17 35.44 1.94 0.86
CA PHE A 17 35.14 0.96 -0.17
C PHE A 17 34.31 -0.24 0.34
N ALA A 18 34.59 -0.71 1.55
CA ALA A 18 33.78 -1.76 2.17
C ALA A 18 32.33 -1.28 2.43
N LYS A 19 32.15 -0.01 2.80
CA LYS A 19 30.86 0.61 3.00
C LYS A 19 30.10 0.82 1.69
N GLU A 20 30.80 1.17 0.60
CA GLU A 20 30.22 1.26 -0.75
C GLU A 20 29.88 -0.12 -1.34
N ILE A 21 30.73 -1.13 -1.14
CA ILE A 21 30.43 -2.51 -1.57
C ILE A 21 29.28 -3.12 -0.75
N TYR A 22 29.18 -2.81 0.55
CA TYR A 22 28.03 -3.20 1.37
C TYR A 22 26.76 -2.47 0.90
N LEU A 23 26.82 -1.18 0.60
CA LEU A 23 25.74 -0.41 -0.01
C LEU A 23 25.37 -0.92 -1.42
N TYR A 24 26.34 -1.33 -2.23
CA TYR A 24 26.09 -1.90 -3.56
C TYR A 24 25.57 -3.33 -3.52
N LYS A 25 25.92 -4.12 -2.49
CA LYS A 25 25.38 -5.46 -2.27
C LYS A 25 23.96 -5.44 -1.68
N ASP A 26 23.63 -4.39 -0.94
CA ASP A 26 22.29 -4.13 -0.40
C ASP A 26 21.33 -3.47 -1.44
N MET A 27 21.86 -2.99 -2.58
CA MET A 27 21.06 -2.59 -3.75
C MET A 27 20.51 -3.78 -4.55
N GLY A 28 20.72 -5.02 -4.09
CA GLY A 28 20.51 -6.22 -4.90
C GLY A 28 19.06 -6.64 -5.14
N LYS A 29 18.09 -6.28 -4.30
CA LYS A 29 16.69 -6.66 -4.52
C LYS A 29 15.74 -5.69 -3.82
N GLY A 30 15.52 -4.53 -4.34
CA GLY A 30 14.65 -3.44 -3.92
C GLY A 30 13.76 -3.60 -2.67
N ARG A 31 13.50 -2.51 -1.96
CA ARG A 31 12.58 -2.43 -0.81
C ARG A 31 11.15 -2.30 -1.30
N ILE A 32 10.29 -3.25 -0.94
CA ILE A 32 8.89 -3.25 -1.34
C ILE A 32 8.01 -2.96 -0.13
N LEU A 33 7.24 -1.88 -0.21
CA LEU A 33 6.18 -1.59 0.74
C LEU A 33 4.88 -2.20 0.25
N PHE A 34 4.32 -3.13 1.00
CA PHE A 34 2.96 -3.61 0.78
C PHE A 34 1.98 -2.81 1.63
N VAL A 35 0.92 -2.32 1.03
CA VAL A 35 -0.18 -1.66 1.72
C VAL A 35 -1.47 -2.37 1.32
N ASN A 36 -2.04 -3.11 2.25
CA ASN A 36 -3.16 -3.98 1.99
C ASN A 36 -4.38 -3.55 2.81
N GLN A 37 -5.54 -3.64 2.21
CA GLN A 37 -6.81 -3.42 2.89
C GLN A 37 -7.05 -4.48 3.95
N GLU A 38 -6.76 -5.74 3.64
CA GLU A 38 -7.02 -6.90 4.49
C GLU A 38 -5.82 -7.86 4.47
N ILE A 39 -5.59 -8.54 5.59
CA ILE A 39 -4.54 -9.57 5.73
C ILE A 39 -5.01 -10.65 6.70
N THR A 40 -5.08 -11.91 6.26
CA THR A 40 -5.32 -13.03 7.17
C THR A 40 -4.04 -13.31 7.99
N PRO A 41 -4.12 -13.66 9.28
CA PRO A 41 -5.30 -14.03 10.08
C PRO A 41 -5.94 -12.85 10.83
N PHE A 42 -5.58 -11.60 10.56
CA PHE A 42 -6.12 -10.43 11.26
C PHE A 42 -7.55 -10.12 10.85
N THR A 43 -7.88 -10.33 9.58
CA THR A 43 -9.23 -10.24 9.02
C THR A 43 -9.71 -11.63 8.58
N SER A 44 -10.98 -11.73 8.20
CA SER A 44 -11.56 -12.95 7.62
C SER A 44 -10.81 -13.37 6.35
N GLU A 45 -10.88 -14.66 6.00
CA GLU A 45 -10.25 -15.18 4.80
C GLU A 45 -11.04 -14.78 3.55
N THR A 46 -10.71 -13.61 3.01
CA THR A 46 -11.15 -13.13 1.70
C THR A 46 -10.03 -13.34 0.67
N PRO A 47 -10.31 -13.30 -0.64
CA PRO A 47 -9.27 -13.28 -1.66
C PRO A 47 -8.23 -12.19 -1.44
N ASN A 48 -8.66 -10.99 -1.03
CA ASN A 48 -7.78 -9.88 -0.67
C ASN A 48 -6.89 -10.20 0.53
N ALA A 49 -7.48 -10.75 1.60
CA ALA A 49 -6.75 -11.07 2.83
C ALA A 49 -5.69 -12.17 2.59
N LEU A 50 -6.03 -13.18 1.78
CA LEU A 50 -5.09 -14.23 1.37
C LEU A 50 -3.96 -13.66 0.51
N PHE A 51 -4.29 -12.82 -0.47
CA PHE A 51 -3.30 -12.15 -1.32
C PHE A 51 -2.38 -11.25 -0.49
N GLY A 52 -2.96 -10.46 0.45
CA GLY A 52 -2.22 -9.58 1.36
C GLY A 52 -1.26 -10.32 2.30
N ARG A 53 -1.49 -11.61 2.56
CA ARG A 53 -0.58 -12.45 3.34
C ARG A 53 0.47 -13.14 2.50
N TYR A 54 0.07 -13.82 1.42
CA TYR A 54 0.95 -14.76 0.72
C TYR A 54 1.89 -14.07 -0.27
N LEU A 55 1.47 -13.01 -0.95
CA LEU A 55 2.36 -12.29 -1.86
C LEU A 55 3.54 -11.63 -1.13
N PRO A 56 3.35 -10.88 0.00
CA PRO A 56 4.48 -10.33 0.74
C PRO A 56 5.42 -11.42 1.27
N ALA A 57 4.88 -12.53 1.80
CA ALA A 57 5.67 -13.65 2.28
C ALA A 57 6.53 -14.25 1.15
N PHE A 58 5.92 -14.53 0.01
CA PHE A 58 6.63 -15.01 -1.18
C PHE A 58 7.74 -14.02 -1.62
N THR A 59 7.42 -12.72 -1.63
CA THR A 59 8.38 -11.67 -2.01
C THR A 59 9.58 -11.61 -1.06
N GLN A 60 9.33 -11.77 0.24
CA GLN A 60 10.39 -11.87 1.26
C GLN A 60 11.26 -13.11 1.05
N ASP A 61 10.66 -14.25 0.75
CA ASP A 61 11.39 -15.50 0.48
C ASP A 61 12.23 -15.43 -0.80
N GLN A 62 11.87 -14.56 -1.76
CA GLN A 62 12.72 -14.20 -2.90
C GLN A 62 13.89 -13.28 -2.52
N GLY A 63 14.04 -12.93 -1.23
CA GLY A 63 15.17 -12.16 -0.69
C GLY A 63 15.00 -10.64 -0.84
N ARG A 64 13.77 -10.13 -1.04
CA ARG A 64 13.48 -8.68 -0.99
C ARG A 64 13.21 -8.23 0.44
N GLU A 65 13.64 -7.03 0.77
CA GLU A 65 13.26 -6.40 2.04
C GLU A 65 11.84 -5.85 1.92
N ILE A 66 10.97 -6.24 2.84
CA ILE A 66 9.57 -5.83 2.83
C ILE A 66 9.15 -5.09 4.09
N ARG A 67 8.14 -4.25 3.97
CA ARG A 67 7.27 -3.76 5.06
C ARG A 67 5.83 -3.94 4.63
N VAL A 68 4.96 -4.24 5.59
CA VAL A 68 3.55 -4.52 5.29
C VAL A 68 2.67 -3.70 6.20
N PHE A 69 1.75 -2.93 5.62
CA PHE A 69 0.83 -2.05 6.34
C PHE A 69 -0.61 -2.41 6.03
N MET A 70 -1.49 -2.22 7.01
CA MET A 70 -2.94 -2.36 6.87
C MET A 70 -3.68 -1.44 7.84
N PRO A 71 -4.99 -1.16 7.62
CA PRO A 71 -5.82 -0.46 8.60
C PRO A 71 -6.06 -1.34 9.84
N ARG A 72 -6.19 -0.71 11.02
CA ARG A 72 -6.57 -1.41 12.25
C ARG A 72 -8.09 -1.41 12.40
N PHE A 73 -8.79 -2.16 11.58
CA PHE A 73 -10.25 -2.25 11.63
C PHE A 73 -10.77 -2.73 13.00
N LYS A 74 -12.00 -2.31 13.35
CA LYS A 74 -12.67 -2.65 14.61
C LYS A 74 -12.77 -4.16 14.85
N SER A 75 -12.97 -4.94 13.80
CA SER A 75 -13.06 -6.39 13.86
C SER A 75 -11.76 -7.07 14.33
N ILE A 76 -10.62 -6.38 14.25
CA ILE A 76 -9.32 -6.95 14.62
C ILE A 76 -9.18 -6.97 16.14
N ASN A 77 -9.14 -8.17 16.72
CA ASN A 77 -8.94 -8.35 18.16
C ASN A 77 -7.46 -8.14 18.54
N GLU A 78 -7.15 -7.03 19.18
CA GLU A 78 -5.78 -6.63 19.53
C GLU A 78 -5.11 -7.62 20.51
N ARG A 79 -5.84 -8.09 21.51
CA ARG A 79 -5.30 -9.04 22.51
C ARG A 79 -4.97 -10.38 21.88
N ARG A 80 -5.90 -10.94 21.09
CA ARG A 80 -5.70 -12.22 20.40
C ARG A 80 -4.50 -12.16 19.44
N ASN A 81 -4.33 -11.05 18.76
CA ASN A 81 -3.28 -10.84 17.77
C ASN A 81 -2.02 -10.21 18.37
N GLN A 82 -1.98 -9.99 19.69
CA GLN A 82 -0.84 -9.42 20.40
C GLN A 82 -0.35 -8.10 19.78
N LEU A 83 -1.31 -7.23 19.40
CA LEU A 83 -0.96 -5.92 18.85
C LEU A 83 -0.45 -5.01 19.97
N HIS A 84 0.64 -4.31 19.70
CA HIS A 84 1.18 -3.31 20.60
C HIS A 84 1.56 -2.03 19.85
N GLU A 85 1.38 -0.90 20.50
CA GLU A 85 1.68 0.39 19.93
C GLU A 85 3.18 0.61 19.81
N VAL A 86 3.58 1.19 18.69
CA VAL A 86 4.96 1.65 18.44
C VAL A 86 5.04 3.13 18.73
N ILE A 87 5.26 3.49 20.01
CA ILE A 87 5.21 4.89 20.52
C ILE A 87 6.06 5.84 19.67
N ARG A 88 7.27 5.44 19.27
CA ARG A 88 8.16 6.28 18.45
C ARG A 88 7.59 6.62 17.06
N LEU A 89 6.64 5.85 16.57
CA LEU A 89 5.98 6.06 15.26
C LEU A 89 4.62 6.72 15.42
N SER A 90 4.03 6.67 16.60
CA SER A 90 2.72 7.24 16.92
C SER A 90 2.81 8.73 17.28
N GLY A 91 1.64 9.34 17.49
CA GLY A 91 1.49 10.70 18.04
C GLY A 91 1.60 11.84 17.04
N MET A 92 1.75 11.55 15.72
CA MET A 92 1.63 12.58 14.70
C MET A 92 0.16 12.91 14.43
N ASN A 93 -0.15 14.17 14.21
CA ASN A 93 -1.46 14.58 13.73
C ASN A 93 -1.48 14.65 12.21
N LEU A 94 -2.50 14.05 11.61
CA LEU A 94 -2.81 14.17 10.19
C LEU A 94 -4.07 15.04 10.06
N ILE A 95 -3.99 16.07 9.23
CA ILE A 95 -5.14 16.93 8.98
C ILE A 95 -6.00 16.27 7.90
N VAL A 96 -7.24 15.88 8.23
CA VAL A 96 -8.25 15.39 7.30
C VAL A 96 -9.50 16.23 7.49
N ASN A 97 -10.08 16.75 6.41
CA ASN A 97 -11.26 17.61 6.47
C ASN A 97 -11.14 18.79 7.44
N ASN A 98 -9.96 19.45 7.51
CA ASN A 98 -9.61 20.55 8.43
C ASN A 98 -9.64 20.19 9.92
N CYS A 99 -9.63 18.92 10.28
CA CYS A 99 -9.55 18.42 11.64
C CYS A 99 -8.25 17.63 11.84
N ASP A 100 -7.67 17.76 13.03
CA ASP A 100 -6.50 16.99 13.45
C ASP A 100 -6.91 15.60 13.93
N HIS A 101 -6.31 14.57 13.31
CA HIS A 101 -6.52 13.18 13.69
C HIS A 101 -5.19 12.54 14.06
N GLN A 102 -5.09 12.03 15.28
CA GLN A 102 -3.87 11.41 15.77
C GLN A 102 -3.59 10.09 15.03
N LEU A 103 -2.40 9.98 14.45
CA LEU A 103 -1.90 8.75 13.86
C LEU A 103 -1.30 7.86 14.95
N ILE A 104 -1.86 6.68 15.12
CA ILE A 104 -1.37 5.63 16.00
C ILE A 104 -0.87 4.48 15.13
N ILE A 105 0.31 3.97 15.44
CA ILE A 105 0.89 2.82 14.74
C ILE A 105 0.99 1.66 15.72
N LYS A 106 0.33 0.56 15.40
CA LYS A 106 0.45 -0.70 16.13
C LYS A 106 1.19 -1.72 15.28
N VAL A 107 1.77 -2.72 15.91
CA VAL A 107 2.46 -3.81 15.23
C VAL A 107 1.96 -5.15 15.76
N GLY A 108 1.79 -6.08 14.83
CA GLY A 108 1.54 -7.49 15.10
C GLY A 108 2.42 -8.36 14.20
N SER A 109 2.47 -9.65 14.48
CA SER A 109 3.32 -10.58 13.73
C SER A 109 2.53 -11.74 13.17
N ILE A 110 2.97 -12.25 12.03
CA ILE A 110 2.57 -13.55 11.48
C ILE A 110 3.80 -14.46 11.57
N PRO A 111 3.97 -15.22 12.69
CA PRO A 111 5.21 -15.96 12.94
C PRO A 111 5.52 -17.00 11.85
N SER A 112 4.49 -17.69 11.35
CA SER A 112 4.62 -18.68 10.27
C SER A 112 5.18 -18.12 8.97
N ALA A 113 4.99 -16.81 8.71
CA ALA A 113 5.53 -16.11 7.55
C ALA A 113 6.72 -15.21 7.91
N ARG A 114 7.15 -15.17 9.17
CA ARG A 114 8.21 -14.27 9.67
C ARG A 114 8.00 -12.80 9.27
N MET A 115 6.73 -12.37 9.20
CA MET A 115 6.35 -11.02 8.82
C MET A 115 5.86 -10.22 10.02
N GLN A 116 6.22 -8.94 10.04
CA GLN A 116 5.61 -7.92 10.89
C GLN A 116 4.64 -7.09 10.07
N ILE A 117 3.45 -6.87 10.63
CA ILE A 117 2.41 -6.05 10.03
C ILE A 117 2.25 -4.79 10.86
N TYR A 118 2.33 -3.64 10.21
CA TYR A 118 2.09 -2.32 10.81
C TYR A 118 0.64 -1.92 10.57
N PHE A 119 -0.06 -1.61 11.63
CA PHE A 119 -1.45 -1.18 11.62
C PHE A 119 -1.51 0.34 11.72
N ILE A 120 -2.16 0.96 10.75
CA ILE A 120 -2.52 2.38 10.79
C ILE A 120 -3.82 2.48 11.58
N ASP A 121 -3.78 3.19 12.70
CA ASP A 121 -4.90 3.29 13.64
C ASP A 121 -5.23 4.74 13.98
N ASN A 122 -6.50 4.95 14.26
CA ASN A 122 -7.07 6.17 14.83
C ASN A 122 -8.38 5.78 15.53
N GLU A 123 -8.63 6.32 16.71
CA GLU A 123 -9.79 5.92 17.52
C GLU A 123 -11.12 6.18 16.82
N GLU A 124 -11.26 7.33 16.17
CA GLU A 124 -12.51 7.74 15.51
C GLU A 124 -12.77 6.93 14.25
N TYR A 125 -11.72 6.72 13.43
CA TYR A 125 -11.85 6.09 12.12
C TYR A 125 -11.86 4.58 12.15
N PHE A 126 -11.18 3.95 13.13
CA PHE A 126 -10.99 2.49 13.12
C PHE A 126 -11.48 1.78 14.37
N THR A 127 -11.57 2.47 15.50
CA THR A 127 -12.04 1.83 16.75
C THR A 127 -13.55 1.97 16.95
N LYS A 128 -14.10 3.14 16.67
CA LYS A 128 -15.52 3.47 16.90
C LYS A 128 -16.43 3.07 15.74
N CYS A 129 -15.90 2.91 14.52
CA CYS A 129 -16.66 2.58 13.32
C CYS A 129 -16.57 1.09 12.99
N GLY A 130 -17.52 0.55 12.22
CA GLY A 130 -17.42 -0.75 11.57
C GLY A 130 -16.25 -0.80 10.56
N ASP A 131 -16.02 -1.96 9.94
CA ASP A 131 -14.90 -2.07 9.00
C ASP A 131 -15.15 -1.26 7.72
N PHE A 132 -16.26 -1.48 7.04
CA PHE A 132 -16.67 -0.73 5.84
C PHE A 132 -18.13 -0.29 5.88
N TYR A 133 -18.92 -1.01 6.66
CA TYR A 133 -20.35 -0.84 6.81
C TYR A 133 -20.72 -0.70 8.27
N ASP A 134 -21.83 -0.05 8.54
CA ASP A 134 -22.39 0.04 9.89
C ASP A 134 -23.18 -1.23 10.28
N GLU A 135 -23.77 -1.22 11.46
CA GLU A 135 -24.56 -2.34 11.97
C GLU A 135 -25.86 -2.60 11.17
N SER A 136 -26.31 -1.63 10.39
CA SER A 136 -27.46 -1.73 9.49
C SER A 136 -27.08 -2.27 8.11
N GLY A 137 -25.79 -2.38 7.82
CA GLY A 137 -25.25 -2.79 6.53
C GLY A 137 -25.07 -1.63 5.54
N ASP A 138 -25.22 -0.38 6.01
CA ASP A 138 -25.02 0.80 5.19
C ASP A 138 -23.51 1.16 5.10
N PHE A 139 -23.09 1.60 3.92
CA PHE A 139 -21.72 2.06 3.70
C PHE A 139 -21.41 3.25 4.58
N LEU A 140 -20.32 3.18 5.36
CA LEU A 140 -19.98 4.21 6.32
C LEU A 140 -19.75 5.56 5.64
N VAL A 141 -20.47 6.57 6.07
CA VAL A 141 -20.44 7.93 5.50
C VAL A 141 -19.07 8.61 5.59
N ASN A 142 -18.22 8.18 6.52
CA ASN A 142 -16.86 8.69 6.70
C ASN A 142 -15.78 7.83 6.04
N ASN A 143 -16.14 6.87 5.19
CA ASN A 143 -15.16 6.05 4.48
C ASN A 143 -14.24 6.90 3.58
N ASP A 144 -14.73 8.04 3.08
CA ASP A 144 -13.92 9.01 2.34
C ASP A 144 -12.76 9.56 3.19
N GLU A 145 -13.04 10.01 4.41
CA GLU A 145 -12.00 10.50 5.33
C GLU A 145 -11.05 9.39 5.77
N ARG A 146 -11.58 8.18 5.97
CA ARG A 146 -10.81 7.01 6.38
C ARG A 146 -9.78 6.61 5.34
N ILE A 147 -10.13 6.59 4.05
CA ILE A 147 -9.17 6.27 2.98
C ILE A 147 -8.13 7.38 2.80
N LEU A 148 -8.51 8.65 3.00
CA LEU A 148 -7.56 9.78 2.99
C LEU A 148 -6.58 9.66 4.16
N PHE A 149 -7.09 9.44 5.37
CA PHE A 149 -6.27 9.24 6.56
C PHE A 149 -5.32 8.05 6.41
N PHE A 150 -5.84 6.91 5.97
CA PHE A 150 -5.06 5.68 5.80
C PHE A 150 -3.92 5.87 4.79
N GLY A 151 -4.22 6.41 3.61
CA GLY A 151 -3.22 6.62 2.57
C GLY A 151 -2.09 7.55 3.01
N ARG A 152 -2.43 8.66 3.69
CA ARG A 152 -1.43 9.60 4.26
C ARG A 152 -0.68 8.96 5.42
N GLY A 153 -1.40 8.29 6.33
CA GLY A 153 -0.81 7.62 7.49
C GLY A 153 0.23 6.57 7.10
N ALA A 154 -0.04 5.77 6.08
CA ALA A 154 0.91 4.79 5.57
C ALA A 154 2.19 5.44 5.04
N LEU A 155 2.08 6.54 4.28
CA LEU A 155 3.25 7.26 3.76
C LEU A 155 4.04 7.95 4.88
N GLU A 156 3.36 8.58 5.82
CA GLU A 156 4.03 9.22 6.98
C GLU A 156 4.70 8.20 7.90
N ALA A 157 4.06 7.05 8.13
CA ALA A 157 4.65 5.99 8.94
C ALA A 157 5.95 5.44 8.33
N VAL A 158 5.97 5.17 7.01
CA VAL A 158 7.18 4.67 6.35
C VAL A 158 8.28 5.74 6.29
N ARG A 159 7.91 7.01 6.16
CA ARG A 159 8.85 8.13 6.24
C ARG A 159 9.47 8.23 7.64
N LYS A 160 8.67 8.09 8.68
CA LYS A 160 9.13 8.12 10.08
C LYS A 160 9.98 6.90 10.45
N LEU A 161 9.75 5.77 9.78
CA LEU A 161 10.65 4.60 9.84
C LEU A 161 12.02 4.85 9.18
N ALA A 162 12.18 5.95 8.43
CA ALA A 162 13.34 6.23 7.59
C ALA A 162 13.69 5.07 6.63
N TRP A 163 12.65 4.35 6.17
CA TRP A 163 12.76 3.19 5.30
C TRP A 163 12.17 3.53 3.93
N GLN A 164 13.01 4.04 3.03
CA GLN A 164 12.61 4.47 1.69
C GLN A 164 12.26 3.27 0.81
N PRO A 165 11.01 3.11 0.35
CA PRO A 165 10.63 2.07 -0.58
C PRO A 165 11.04 2.42 -2.01
N HIS A 166 11.50 1.42 -2.77
CA HIS A 166 11.66 1.54 -4.22
C HIS A 166 10.31 1.42 -4.92
N LEU A 167 9.42 0.61 -4.35
CA LEU A 167 8.10 0.36 -4.88
C LEU A 167 7.08 0.20 -3.75
N ILE A 168 5.88 0.73 -3.96
CA ILE A 168 4.71 0.50 -3.12
C ILE A 168 3.72 -0.35 -3.91
N HIS A 169 3.43 -1.54 -3.41
CA HIS A 169 2.38 -2.41 -3.92
C HIS A 169 1.15 -2.29 -3.02
N PHE A 170 0.03 -1.87 -3.56
CA PHE A 170 -1.18 -1.67 -2.77
C PHE A 170 -2.35 -2.48 -3.32
N THR A 171 -3.17 -3.03 -2.42
CA THR A 171 -4.26 -3.97 -2.71
C THR A 171 -5.53 -3.55 -1.98
N GLY A 172 -6.63 -3.53 -2.73
CA GLY A 172 -7.93 -3.15 -2.21
C GLY A 172 -8.22 -1.64 -2.35
N TRP A 173 -9.52 -1.33 -2.48
CA TRP A 173 -10.00 0.03 -2.71
C TRP A 173 -9.64 1.00 -1.58
N PHE A 174 -9.51 0.51 -0.35
CA PHE A 174 -9.14 1.33 0.81
C PHE A 174 -7.74 1.95 0.70
N CYS A 175 -6.90 1.40 -0.17
CA CYS A 175 -5.53 1.84 -0.41
C CYS A 175 -5.39 2.80 -1.61
N CYS A 176 -6.48 3.09 -2.32
CA CYS A 176 -6.45 3.76 -3.62
C CYS A 176 -5.98 5.22 -3.62
N MET A 177 -5.92 5.86 -2.44
CA MET A 177 -5.42 7.23 -2.33
C MET A 177 -3.88 7.34 -2.31
N ILE A 178 -3.16 6.24 -2.10
CA ILE A 178 -1.69 6.22 -2.02
C ILE A 178 -1.02 6.79 -3.28
N PRO A 179 -1.36 6.34 -4.51
CA PRO A 179 -0.69 6.85 -5.70
C PRO A 179 -1.03 8.33 -5.99
N PHE A 180 -2.21 8.81 -5.60
CA PHE A 180 -2.56 10.23 -5.66
C PHE A 180 -1.63 11.04 -4.75
N TYR A 181 -1.49 10.64 -3.48
CA TYR A 181 -0.64 11.34 -2.53
C TYR A 181 0.84 11.35 -2.95
N LEU A 182 1.35 10.24 -3.47
CA LEU A 182 2.71 10.19 -4.00
C LEU A 182 2.93 11.14 -5.18
N ARG A 183 1.97 11.18 -6.11
CA ARG A 183 2.09 11.95 -7.33
C ARG A 183 1.81 13.44 -7.15
N ARG A 184 1.02 13.82 -6.16
CA ARG A 184 0.59 15.20 -5.96
C ARG A 184 1.19 15.85 -4.73
N ILE A 185 1.03 15.26 -3.58
CA ILE A 185 1.45 15.85 -2.31
C ILE A 185 2.93 15.60 -2.04
N ASN A 186 3.40 14.37 -2.32
CA ASN A 186 4.78 14.00 -2.08
C ASN A 186 5.68 14.11 -3.33
N LYS A 187 5.23 14.75 -4.40
CA LYS A 187 5.98 14.89 -5.66
C LYS A 187 7.38 15.48 -5.45
N GLU A 188 7.50 16.52 -4.64
CA GLU A 188 8.76 17.21 -4.35
C GLU A 188 9.47 16.63 -3.11
N ASN A 189 8.89 15.60 -2.47
CA ASN A 189 9.51 14.96 -1.31
C ASN A 189 10.64 14.03 -1.75
N ALA A 190 11.88 14.41 -1.41
CA ALA A 190 13.07 13.66 -1.76
C ALA A 190 13.03 12.21 -1.26
N PHE A 191 12.33 11.94 -0.15
CA PHE A 191 12.19 10.59 0.42
C PHE A 191 11.47 9.62 -0.53
N PHE A 192 10.47 10.08 -1.28
CA PHE A 192 9.72 9.24 -2.24
C PHE A 192 10.17 9.41 -3.69
N LYS A 193 11.28 10.12 -3.90
CA LYS A 193 11.79 10.33 -5.26
C LYS A 193 12.12 8.99 -5.92
N GLY A 194 11.49 8.73 -7.06
CA GLY A 194 11.68 7.48 -7.82
C GLY A 194 10.85 6.29 -7.34
N THR A 195 10.13 6.40 -6.22
CA THR A 195 9.23 5.33 -5.75
C THR A 195 8.14 5.05 -6.79
N LYS A 196 8.07 3.81 -7.26
CA LYS A 196 7.03 3.32 -8.17
C LYS A 196 5.82 2.79 -7.40
N THR A 197 4.68 2.64 -8.07
CA THR A 197 3.47 2.08 -7.50
C THR A 197 2.87 0.99 -8.39
N ILE A 198 2.42 -0.10 -7.76
CA ILE A 198 1.64 -1.15 -8.42
C ILE A 198 0.32 -1.30 -7.67
N LEU A 199 -0.78 -1.27 -8.42
CA LEU A 199 -2.13 -1.54 -7.95
C LEU A 199 -2.50 -2.97 -8.26
N THR A 200 -3.02 -3.69 -7.26
CA THR A 200 -3.73 -4.95 -7.47
C THR A 200 -5.23 -4.71 -7.52
N LEU A 201 -5.85 -5.16 -8.60
CA LEU A 201 -7.30 -5.22 -8.78
C LEU A 201 -7.81 -6.60 -8.34
N THR A 202 -8.82 -6.61 -7.49
CA THR A 202 -9.53 -7.79 -7.01
C THR A 202 -11.04 -7.59 -7.19
N ASP A 203 -11.83 -8.55 -6.79
CA ASP A 203 -13.30 -8.49 -6.78
C ASP A 203 -13.84 -7.98 -5.43
N ASP A 204 -13.33 -6.83 -4.99
CA ASP A 204 -13.64 -6.22 -3.69
C ASP A 204 -14.57 -5.00 -3.78
N ALA A 205 -15.45 -4.98 -4.77
CA ALA A 205 -16.35 -3.87 -4.99
C ALA A 205 -17.24 -3.59 -3.77
N PHE A 206 -17.34 -2.31 -3.41
CA PHE A 206 -18.32 -1.86 -2.43
C PHE A 206 -19.56 -1.28 -3.11
N THR A 207 -20.67 -1.30 -2.39
CA THR A 207 -21.92 -0.64 -2.79
C THR A 207 -22.06 0.64 -1.99
N GLY A 208 -22.22 1.78 -2.66
CA GLY A 208 -22.29 3.12 -2.08
C GLY A 208 -21.40 4.11 -2.82
N ASP A 209 -21.31 5.30 -2.30
CA ASP A 209 -20.42 6.35 -2.80
C ASP A 209 -19.83 7.17 -1.63
N PHE A 210 -18.80 7.96 -1.94
CA PHE A 210 -18.15 8.80 -0.92
C PHE A 210 -18.82 10.18 -0.78
N GLY A 211 -19.94 10.41 -1.45
CA GLY A 211 -20.70 11.66 -1.38
C GLY A 211 -20.01 12.89 -1.97
N ALA A 212 -20.74 13.99 -2.02
CA ALA A 212 -20.29 15.25 -2.63
C ALA A 212 -19.15 15.95 -1.86
N THR A 213 -18.84 15.53 -0.64
CA THR A 213 -17.82 16.18 0.21
C THR A 213 -16.40 15.78 -0.14
N MET A 214 -16.21 14.65 -0.83
CA MET A 214 -14.89 14.13 -1.19
C MET A 214 -14.11 15.10 -2.07
N GLU A 215 -14.75 15.74 -3.05
CA GLU A 215 -14.12 16.74 -3.90
C GLU A 215 -13.52 17.89 -3.08
N LYS A 216 -14.28 18.40 -2.10
CA LYS A 216 -13.82 19.49 -1.21
C LYS A 216 -12.61 19.05 -0.40
N LYS A 217 -12.60 17.83 0.13
CA LYS A 217 -11.50 17.26 0.91
C LYS A 217 -10.25 17.09 0.08
N LEU A 218 -10.37 16.55 -1.12
CA LEU A 218 -9.24 16.42 -2.06
C LEU A 218 -8.67 17.77 -2.48
N LYS A 219 -9.52 18.76 -2.67
CA LYS A 219 -9.09 20.14 -2.98
C LYS A 219 -8.29 20.74 -1.83
N ALA A 220 -8.73 20.53 -0.59
CA ALA A 220 -7.98 20.93 0.60
C ALA A 220 -6.62 20.21 0.68
N ASP A 221 -6.53 18.98 0.23
CA ASP A 221 -5.30 18.19 0.12
C ASP A 221 -4.42 18.57 -1.10
N GLY A 222 -4.78 19.61 -1.84
CA GLY A 222 -3.97 20.12 -2.97
C GLY A 222 -4.27 19.47 -4.32
N ALA A 223 -5.42 18.81 -4.48
CA ALA A 223 -5.85 18.32 -5.79
C ALA A 223 -6.09 19.48 -6.76
N THR A 224 -5.59 19.35 -7.97
CA THR A 224 -5.84 20.31 -9.06
C THR A 224 -7.20 20.04 -9.73
N ALA A 225 -7.71 21.00 -10.50
CA ALA A 225 -8.93 20.80 -11.27
C ALA A 225 -8.86 19.57 -12.21
N LYS A 226 -7.66 19.23 -12.70
CA LYS A 226 -7.45 18.01 -13.50
C LYS A 226 -7.61 16.75 -12.67
N ASP A 227 -7.12 16.77 -11.43
CA ASP A 227 -7.26 15.63 -10.52
C ASP A 227 -8.72 15.41 -10.14
N LEU A 228 -9.42 16.49 -9.77
CA LEU A 228 -10.82 16.44 -9.35
C LEU A 228 -11.75 15.84 -10.41
N ARG A 229 -11.42 15.99 -11.71
CA ARG A 229 -12.18 15.32 -12.77
C ARG A 229 -12.15 13.81 -12.70
N LEU A 230 -11.08 13.22 -12.11
CA LEU A 230 -10.96 11.77 -11.92
C LEU A 230 -11.79 11.26 -10.74
N TYR A 231 -12.26 12.16 -9.89
CA TYR A 231 -12.96 11.84 -8.65
C TYR A 231 -14.42 12.35 -8.64
N GLN A 232 -14.99 12.56 -9.82
CA GLN A 232 -16.43 12.86 -9.93
C GLN A 232 -17.26 11.59 -9.75
N ASN A 233 -18.39 11.69 -9.04
CA ASN A 233 -19.27 10.54 -8.75
C ASN A 233 -18.51 9.37 -8.10
N MET A 234 -17.94 9.60 -6.95
CA MET A 234 -16.99 8.75 -6.21
C MET A 234 -17.59 7.41 -5.76
N ASP A 235 -18.03 6.61 -6.73
CA ASP A 235 -18.31 5.19 -6.57
C ASP A 235 -17.04 4.33 -6.66
N TYR A 236 -17.18 3.04 -6.49
CA TYR A 236 -16.09 2.08 -6.59
C TYR A 236 -15.31 2.19 -7.92
N LYS A 237 -16.03 2.22 -9.04
CA LYS A 237 -15.39 2.24 -10.37
C LYS A 237 -14.60 3.52 -10.60
N THR A 238 -15.14 4.65 -10.22
CA THR A 238 -14.49 5.96 -10.33
C THR A 238 -13.23 6.00 -9.48
N LEU A 239 -13.30 5.53 -8.24
CA LEU A 239 -12.14 5.44 -7.35
C LEU A 239 -11.02 4.57 -7.94
N MET A 240 -11.39 3.37 -8.44
CA MET A 240 -10.41 2.45 -9.01
C MET A 240 -9.80 2.98 -10.31
N LYS A 241 -10.58 3.62 -11.19
CA LYS A 241 -10.06 4.28 -12.40
C LYS A 241 -9.07 5.41 -12.07
N ALA A 242 -9.35 6.19 -11.03
CA ALA A 242 -8.40 7.19 -10.55
C ALA A 242 -7.10 6.56 -10.05
N ALA A 243 -7.19 5.49 -9.27
CA ALA A 243 -6.02 4.75 -8.79
C ALA A 243 -5.21 4.12 -9.95
N ILE A 244 -5.88 3.50 -10.94
CA ILE A 244 -5.25 3.02 -12.18
C ILE A 244 -4.52 4.16 -12.88
N THR A 245 -5.15 5.34 -13.00
CA THR A 245 -4.55 6.50 -13.68
C THR A 245 -3.23 6.93 -13.03
N TYR A 246 -3.14 6.89 -11.70
CA TYR A 246 -1.95 7.30 -10.96
C TYR A 246 -0.91 6.20 -10.74
N ALA A 247 -1.29 4.92 -10.74
CA ALA A 247 -0.35 3.81 -10.59
C ALA A 247 0.66 3.70 -11.75
N ASN A 248 1.79 3.04 -11.53
CA ASN A 248 2.80 2.76 -12.57
C ASN A 248 2.54 1.42 -13.26
N GLY A 249 2.00 0.44 -12.55
CA GLY A 249 1.66 -0.88 -13.05
C GLY A 249 0.41 -1.42 -12.38
N ILE A 250 -0.22 -2.41 -13.00
CA ILE A 250 -1.49 -2.99 -12.57
C ILE A 250 -1.34 -4.52 -12.55
N VAL A 251 -1.90 -5.15 -11.52
CA VAL A 251 -2.02 -6.60 -11.39
C VAL A 251 -3.51 -6.94 -11.30
N ILE A 252 -4.01 -7.81 -12.15
CA ILE A 252 -5.37 -8.35 -12.06
C ILE A 252 -5.27 -9.65 -11.26
N ALA A 253 -5.80 -9.70 -10.04
CA ALA A 253 -5.59 -10.81 -9.12
C ALA A 253 -6.81 -11.72 -8.93
N SER A 254 -7.90 -11.45 -9.63
CA SER A 254 -9.10 -12.29 -9.65
C SER A 254 -9.66 -12.38 -11.07
N PRO A 255 -10.25 -13.51 -11.48
CA PRO A 255 -10.96 -13.62 -12.75
C PRO A 255 -12.29 -12.83 -12.75
N ASN A 256 -12.76 -12.42 -11.55
CA ASN A 256 -14.05 -11.74 -11.38
C ASN A 256 -13.90 -10.22 -11.23
N VAL A 257 -12.73 -9.65 -11.52
CA VAL A 257 -12.56 -8.19 -11.55
C VAL A 257 -13.51 -7.61 -12.59
N ASP A 258 -14.17 -6.50 -12.24
CA ASP A 258 -15.09 -5.79 -13.12
C ASP A 258 -14.45 -5.57 -14.52
N GLU A 259 -15.17 -6.00 -15.57
CA GLU A 259 -14.69 -6.00 -16.95
C GLU A 259 -14.33 -4.58 -17.44
N GLU A 260 -15.07 -3.56 -17.00
CA GLU A 260 -14.80 -2.16 -17.34
C GLU A 260 -13.49 -1.68 -16.75
N LEU A 261 -13.16 -2.11 -15.51
CA LEU A 261 -11.87 -1.79 -14.88
C LEU A 261 -10.72 -2.51 -15.57
N VAL A 262 -10.91 -3.77 -15.97
CA VAL A 262 -9.92 -4.53 -16.75
C VAL A 262 -9.65 -3.87 -18.09
N ALA A 263 -10.71 -3.49 -18.82
CA ALA A 263 -10.58 -2.78 -20.10
C ALA A 263 -9.84 -1.44 -19.92
N PHE A 264 -10.26 -0.65 -18.92
CA PHE A 264 -9.61 0.63 -18.63
C PHE A 264 -8.13 0.49 -18.26
N ALA A 265 -7.79 -0.55 -17.48
CA ALA A 265 -6.40 -0.85 -17.14
C ALA A 265 -5.58 -1.17 -18.41
N LYS A 266 -6.10 -2.02 -19.29
CA LYS A 266 -5.42 -2.42 -20.55
C LYS A 266 -5.26 -1.24 -21.52
N GLU A 267 -6.23 -0.34 -21.60
CA GLU A 267 -6.15 0.88 -22.41
C GLU A 267 -5.17 1.92 -21.85
N SER A 268 -4.82 1.85 -20.58
CA SER A 268 -3.97 2.84 -19.89
C SER A 268 -2.51 2.86 -20.37
N LYS A 269 -2.09 1.96 -21.27
CA LYS A 269 -0.71 1.78 -21.77
C LYS A 269 0.33 1.51 -20.66
N LYS A 270 -0.10 1.02 -19.53
CA LYS A 270 0.76 0.62 -18.40
C LYS A 270 1.09 -0.87 -18.49
N ASN A 271 2.06 -1.32 -17.69
CA ASN A 271 2.30 -2.74 -17.52
C ASN A 271 1.12 -3.33 -16.76
N VAL A 272 0.35 -4.19 -17.40
CA VAL A 272 -0.77 -4.93 -16.82
C VAL A 272 -0.40 -6.41 -16.81
N LEU A 273 -0.43 -7.02 -15.64
CA LEU A 273 -0.29 -8.45 -15.46
C LEU A 273 -1.67 -9.07 -15.28
N ASP A 274 -2.04 -9.96 -16.18
CA ASP A 274 -3.31 -10.69 -16.11
C ASP A 274 -3.27 -11.76 -15.01
N TYR A 275 -4.46 -12.14 -14.53
CA TYR A 275 -4.66 -13.19 -13.54
C TYR A 275 -4.08 -14.53 -14.00
N ASN A 276 -3.51 -15.26 -13.06
CA ASN A 276 -3.04 -16.64 -13.24
C ASN A 276 -3.51 -17.48 -12.06
N GLU A 277 -4.11 -18.63 -12.34
CA GLU A 277 -4.63 -19.56 -11.31
C GLU A 277 -3.50 -20.20 -10.49
N ASP A 278 -2.36 -20.51 -11.13
CA ASP A 278 -1.16 -20.98 -10.44
C ASP A 278 -0.57 -19.84 -9.59
N LYS A 279 -0.86 -19.84 -8.32
CA LYS A 279 -0.44 -18.79 -7.39
C LYS A 279 1.08 -18.67 -7.30
N THR A 280 1.82 -19.76 -7.38
CA THR A 280 3.29 -19.74 -7.32
C THR A 280 3.86 -19.05 -8.55
N GLN A 281 3.37 -19.43 -9.71
CA GLN A 281 3.76 -18.79 -10.96
C GLN A 281 3.33 -17.33 -10.99
N PHE A 282 2.12 -17.02 -10.54
CA PHE A 282 1.58 -15.67 -10.49
C PHE A 282 2.40 -14.74 -9.60
N TYR A 283 2.71 -15.15 -8.38
CA TYR A 283 3.57 -14.37 -7.47
C TYR A 283 4.99 -14.19 -8.04
N GLY A 284 5.51 -15.22 -8.73
CA GLY A 284 6.77 -15.11 -9.46
C GLY A 284 6.73 -14.06 -10.59
N GLN A 285 5.63 -14.00 -11.34
CA GLN A 285 5.41 -12.99 -12.39
C GLN A 285 5.29 -11.58 -11.78
N ILE A 286 4.53 -11.44 -10.68
CA ILE A 286 4.42 -10.16 -9.96
C ILE A 286 5.80 -9.68 -9.47
N ASN A 287 6.62 -10.59 -8.92
CA ASN A 287 7.96 -10.22 -8.44
C ASN A 287 8.90 -9.77 -9.57
N LYS A 288 8.69 -10.21 -10.81
CA LYS A 288 9.42 -9.70 -11.99
C LYS A 288 9.00 -8.28 -12.36
N LEU A 289 7.78 -7.83 -12.02
CA LEU A 289 7.36 -6.44 -12.23
C LEU A 289 8.04 -5.46 -11.27
N TYR A 290 8.65 -5.96 -10.20
CA TYR A 290 9.35 -5.12 -9.22
C TYR A 290 10.76 -4.70 -9.67
N ASP A 291 11.30 -5.33 -10.69
CA ASP A 291 12.58 -5.00 -11.32
C ASP A 291 12.38 -3.89 -12.36
#